data_18c8d3bae681ec0199e43ec99196279d
#
_entry.id   18c8d3bae681ec0199e43ec99196279d
#
_cell.length_a   1.000
_cell.length_b   1.000
_cell.length_c   1.000
_cell.angle_alpha   90.00
_cell.angle_beta   90.00
_cell.angle_gamma   90.00
#
_symmetry.space_group_name_H-M   'P 1'
#
loop_
_entity.id
_entity.type
_entity.pdbx_description
1 polymer ?
#
loop_
_entity_poly.entity_id
_entity_poly.type
_entity_poly.pdbx_seq_one_letter_code
_entity_poly.pdbx_strand_id
1 'polypeptide(L)'
;HKLRCAVAVSLEVDTMAISAFETLLINNIVEAMTKALEQAIIDGNGTGKPKGILAETPADGQTIESAAPSYSDLIKAEGALPMAYENGAVWCMSKKTFMEYVGMTDKNGQPIAKVNYGTSGKPERTLLGRTVVLCDYVASYSATLAKDTIFAFLFNFKDYVLNTNYSMGVKKYEDNDTDDQITKGIMLVDGKVVDKNSLVVVKKIEAV
;
A
#
# COMPACT_ATOMS: atom_id res chain seq x y z
N HIS A 1 11.70 -13.77 3.97
CA HIS A 1 10.73 -14.45 3.10
C HIS A 1 11.26 -14.48 1.66
N LYS A 2 10.78 -15.45 0.85
CA LYS A 2 11.17 -15.63 -0.55
C LYS A 2 10.02 -15.24 -1.46
N LEU A 3 10.19 -14.17 -2.21
CA LEU A 3 9.28 -13.76 -3.28
C LEU A 3 9.77 -14.35 -4.60
N ARG A 4 8.90 -15.02 -5.34
CA ARG A 4 9.22 -15.68 -6.61
C ARG A 4 8.07 -15.50 -7.60
N CYS A 5 8.42 -15.12 -8.81
CA CYS A 5 7.54 -15.15 -9.97
C CYS A 5 8.25 -15.91 -11.10
N ALA A 6 7.55 -16.79 -11.79
CA ALA A 6 8.10 -17.52 -12.93
C ALA A 6 7.05 -17.58 -14.05
N VAL A 7 7.52 -17.47 -15.28
CA VAL A 7 6.72 -17.61 -16.50
C VAL A 7 7.42 -18.60 -17.40
N ALA A 8 6.69 -19.63 -17.84
CA ALA A 8 7.13 -20.58 -18.86
C ALA A 8 6.66 -20.11 -20.24
N VAL A 9 7.52 -20.22 -21.22
CA VAL A 9 7.26 -19.90 -22.63
C VAL A 9 7.63 -21.13 -23.43
N SER A 10 6.73 -21.61 -24.30
CA SER A 10 7.01 -22.79 -25.11
C SER A 10 8.18 -22.53 -26.10
N LEU A 11 8.93 -23.58 -26.42
CA LEU A 11 10.07 -23.48 -27.31
C LEU A 11 9.69 -22.90 -28.69
N GLU A 12 8.50 -23.22 -29.18
CA GLU A 12 7.98 -22.71 -30.47
C GLU A 12 7.86 -21.19 -30.47
N VAL A 13 7.40 -20.59 -29.33
CA VAL A 13 7.27 -19.15 -29.18
C VAL A 13 8.62 -18.49 -28.94
N ASP A 14 9.53 -19.14 -28.18
CA ASP A 14 10.87 -18.60 -27.90
C ASP A 14 11.70 -18.48 -29.19
N THR A 15 11.61 -19.47 -30.10
CA THR A 15 12.31 -19.42 -31.41
C THR A 15 11.78 -18.31 -32.33
N MET A 16 10.55 -17.86 -32.14
CA MET A 16 9.92 -16.76 -32.87
C MET A 16 10.06 -15.40 -32.15
N ALA A 17 10.54 -15.41 -30.91
CA ALA A 17 10.53 -14.23 -30.05
C ALA A 17 11.57 -13.19 -30.49
N ILE A 18 11.09 -12.00 -30.75
CA ILE A 18 11.88 -10.79 -30.93
C ILE A 18 12.40 -10.33 -29.55
N SER A 19 13.60 -9.76 -29.50
CA SER A 19 14.22 -9.24 -28.27
C SER A 19 13.29 -8.29 -27.45
N ALA A 20 12.33 -7.64 -28.11
CA ALA A 20 11.30 -6.85 -27.47
C ALA A 20 10.35 -7.66 -26.57
N PHE A 21 10.05 -8.91 -26.93
CA PHE A 21 9.21 -9.81 -26.14
C PHE A 21 9.89 -10.19 -24.82
N GLU A 22 11.17 -10.51 -24.85
CA GLU A 22 11.93 -10.84 -23.64
C GLU A 22 11.96 -9.66 -22.66
N THR A 23 12.19 -8.45 -23.18
CA THR A 23 12.17 -7.23 -22.36
C THR A 23 10.80 -7.01 -21.72
N LEU A 24 9.73 -7.20 -22.48
CA LEU A 24 8.35 -7.09 -21.98
C LEU A 24 8.08 -8.14 -20.88
N LEU A 25 8.51 -9.38 -21.09
CA LEU A 25 8.34 -10.45 -20.11
C LEU A 25 9.06 -10.15 -18.79
N ILE A 26 10.30 -9.69 -18.86
CA ILE A 26 11.08 -9.29 -17.67
C ILE A 26 10.39 -8.14 -16.96
N ASN A 27 9.94 -7.10 -17.68
CA ASN A 27 9.24 -5.97 -17.09
C ASN A 27 7.94 -6.40 -16.38
N ASN A 28 7.17 -7.31 -16.98
CA ASN A 28 5.95 -7.83 -16.36
C ASN A 28 6.25 -8.63 -15.09
N ILE A 29 7.32 -9.42 -15.06
CA ILE A 29 7.77 -10.14 -13.87
C ILE A 29 8.16 -9.16 -12.76
N VAL A 30 8.96 -8.15 -13.09
CA VAL A 30 9.38 -7.10 -12.14
C VAL A 30 8.16 -6.35 -11.59
N GLU A 31 7.23 -5.95 -12.44
CA GLU A 31 6.00 -5.27 -12.04
C GLU A 31 5.14 -6.14 -11.10
N ALA A 32 4.94 -7.41 -11.45
CA ALA A 32 4.18 -8.34 -10.62
C ALA A 32 4.82 -8.55 -9.23
N MET A 33 6.15 -8.68 -9.19
CA MET A 33 6.88 -8.81 -7.93
C MET A 33 6.83 -7.53 -7.09
N THR A 34 6.94 -6.36 -7.72
CA THR A 34 6.83 -5.06 -7.03
C THR A 34 5.43 -4.88 -6.43
N LYS A 35 4.37 -5.15 -7.20
CA LYS A 35 2.98 -5.10 -6.70
C LYS A 35 2.75 -6.04 -5.52
N ALA A 36 3.26 -7.28 -5.60
CA ALA A 36 3.15 -8.24 -4.50
C ALA A 36 3.89 -7.79 -3.24
N LEU A 37 5.04 -7.13 -3.41
CA LEU A 37 5.81 -6.56 -2.30
C LEU A 37 5.09 -5.36 -1.68
N GLU A 38 4.58 -4.43 -2.48
CA GLU A 38 3.79 -3.28 -2.02
C GLU A 38 2.56 -3.74 -1.24
N GLN A 39 1.84 -4.73 -1.74
CA GLN A 39 0.72 -5.34 -1.02
C GLN A 39 1.17 -5.92 0.31
N ALA A 40 2.29 -6.64 0.34
CA ALA A 40 2.80 -7.25 1.57
C ALA A 40 3.25 -6.20 2.60
N ILE A 41 3.77 -5.04 2.19
CA ILE A 41 4.12 -3.92 3.08
C ILE A 41 2.87 -3.36 3.76
N ILE A 42 1.75 -3.30 3.08
CA ILE A 42 0.50 -2.76 3.63
C ILE A 42 -0.26 -3.84 4.43
N ASP A 43 -0.54 -4.98 3.82
CA ASP A 43 -1.48 -6.02 4.30
C ASP A 43 -0.82 -7.38 4.59
N GLY A 44 0.48 -7.43 4.72
CA GLY A 44 1.20 -8.66 5.00
C GLY A 44 0.89 -9.22 6.40
N ASN A 45 0.64 -10.52 6.50
CA ASN A 45 0.36 -11.17 7.80
C ASN A 45 1.61 -11.67 8.54
N GLY A 46 2.81 -11.48 7.99
CA GLY A 46 4.06 -11.96 8.57
C GLY A 46 4.32 -13.47 8.41
N THR A 47 3.40 -14.22 7.79
CA THR A 47 3.57 -15.65 7.54
C THR A 47 3.81 -15.91 6.06
N GLY A 48 5.02 -16.32 5.70
CA GLY A 48 5.43 -16.50 4.30
C GLY A 48 5.66 -15.19 3.51
N LYS A 49 5.34 -14.04 4.09
CA LYS A 49 5.50 -12.70 3.54
C LYS A 49 5.84 -11.69 4.65
N PRO A 50 6.39 -10.51 4.34
CA PRO A 50 6.66 -9.46 5.33
C PRO A 50 5.44 -9.13 6.19
N LYS A 51 5.66 -8.66 7.42
CA LYS A 51 4.58 -8.17 8.27
C LYS A 51 4.20 -6.76 7.85
N GLY A 52 2.97 -6.61 7.38
CA GLY A 52 2.43 -5.34 6.88
C GLY A 52 2.07 -4.35 7.99
N ILE A 53 1.91 -3.10 7.60
CA ILE A 53 1.54 -2.00 8.50
C ILE A 53 0.16 -2.25 9.15
N LEU A 54 -0.82 -2.74 8.37
CA LEU A 54 -2.17 -3.01 8.87
C LEU A 54 -2.26 -4.22 9.82
N ALA A 55 -1.25 -5.11 9.80
CA ALA A 55 -1.14 -6.23 10.72
C ALA A 55 -0.48 -5.86 12.06
N GLU A 56 0.00 -4.62 12.21
CA GLU A 56 0.57 -4.14 13.46
C GLU A 56 -0.53 -3.62 14.38
N THR A 57 -0.32 -3.77 15.68
CA THR A 57 -1.24 -3.22 16.69
C THR A 57 -0.77 -1.81 17.04
N PRO A 58 -1.57 -0.76 16.77
CA PRO A 58 -1.25 0.61 17.16
C PRO A 58 -1.03 0.74 18.67
N ALA A 59 -0.39 1.81 19.10
CA ALA A 59 -0.27 2.13 20.52
C ALA A 59 -1.64 2.52 21.10
N ASP A 60 -1.74 2.53 22.43
CA ASP A 60 -2.98 2.87 23.12
C ASP A 60 -3.44 4.29 22.75
N GLY A 61 -4.72 4.41 22.44
CA GLY A 61 -5.32 5.68 22.00
C GLY A 61 -5.11 6.04 20.53
N GLN A 62 -4.37 5.25 19.75
CA GLN A 62 -4.12 5.49 18.33
C GLN A 62 -5.07 4.71 17.39
N THR A 63 -6.11 4.12 17.94
CA THR A 63 -7.19 3.51 17.14
C THR A 63 -8.43 4.39 17.21
N ILE A 64 -8.82 4.95 16.08
CA ILE A 64 -10.01 5.80 15.96
C ILE A 64 -11.15 4.96 15.40
N GLU A 65 -12.21 4.85 16.15
CA GLU A 65 -13.41 4.13 15.76
C GLU A 65 -14.36 5.09 15.03
N SER A 66 -14.79 4.71 13.84
CA SER A 66 -15.63 5.54 12.97
C SER A 66 -16.74 4.71 12.32
N ALA A 67 -17.96 5.17 12.41
CA ALA A 67 -19.09 4.58 11.70
C ALA A 67 -19.10 4.99 10.23
N ALA A 68 -18.68 6.21 9.91
CA ALA A 68 -18.55 6.76 8.57
C ALA A 68 -17.43 7.80 8.55
N PRO A 69 -16.74 8.01 7.41
CA PRO A 69 -15.76 9.08 7.31
C PRO A 69 -16.32 10.41 7.80
N SER A 70 -15.65 11.03 8.75
CA SER A 70 -16.07 12.31 9.33
C SER A 70 -14.87 13.23 9.57
N TYR A 71 -15.12 14.55 9.60
CA TYR A 71 -14.09 15.53 9.93
C TYR A 71 -13.59 15.38 11.37
N SER A 72 -14.50 15.03 12.28
CA SER A 72 -14.18 14.80 13.69
C SER A 72 -13.15 13.66 13.85
N ASP A 73 -13.28 12.59 13.06
CA ASP A 73 -12.37 11.45 13.16
C ASP A 73 -10.98 11.78 12.62
N LEU A 74 -10.89 12.64 11.61
CA LEU A 74 -9.61 13.16 11.13
C LEU A 74 -8.90 13.98 12.20
N ILE A 75 -9.63 14.86 12.90
CA ILE A 75 -9.08 15.67 14.00
C ILE A 75 -8.62 14.78 15.16
N LYS A 76 -9.42 13.77 15.52
CA LYS A 76 -9.03 12.81 16.56
C LYS A 76 -7.77 12.02 16.17
N ALA A 77 -7.67 11.61 14.92
CA ALA A 77 -6.52 10.87 14.43
C ALA A 77 -5.25 11.74 14.43
N GLU A 78 -5.36 13.01 14.02
CA GLU A 78 -4.25 13.98 14.11
C GLU A 78 -3.84 14.22 15.57
N GLY A 79 -4.80 14.36 16.46
CA GLY A 79 -4.54 14.54 17.90
C GLY A 79 -3.96 13.29 18.59
N ALA A 80 -4.19 12.09 18.04
CA ALA A 80 -3.64 10.84 18.55
C ALA A 80 -2.18 10.60 18.11
N LEU A 81 -1.69 11.33 17.09
CA LEU A 81 -0.30 11.23 16.64
C LEU A 81 0.62 12.02 17.59
N PRO A 82 1.64 11.37 18.20
CA PRO A 82 2.58 12.10 19.05
C PRO A 82 3.44 13.09 18.25
N MET A 83 3.75 14.26 18.81
CA MET A 83 4.54 15.31 18.16
C MET A 83 5.88 14.85 17.58
N ALA A 84 6.52 13.84 18.20
CA ALA A 84 7.78 13.31 17.74
C ALA A 84 7.69 12.70 16.33
N TYR A 85 6.52 12.21 15.93
CA TYR A 85 6.27 11.54 14.64
C TYR A 85 5.50 12.42 13.66
N GLU A 86 5.12 13.62 14.06
CA GLU A 86 4.36 14.55 13.23
C GLU A 86 5.06 14.89 11.92
N ASN A 87 6.38 15.07 11.98
CA ASN A 87 7.18 15.42 10.83
C ASN A 87 7.45 14.19 9.95
N GLY A 88 6.76 14.09 8.84
CA GLY A 88 6.91 13.00 7.86
C GLY A 88 5.79 11.96 7.90
N ALA A 89 4.84 12.06 8.82
CA ALA A 89 3.63 11.24 8.77
C ALA A 89 2.73 11.68 7.61
N VAL A 90 2.19 10.69 6.90
CA VAL A 90 1.29 10.88 5.76
C VAL A 90 0.03 10.05 5.93
N TRP A 91 -1.06 10.53 5.37
CA TRP A 91 -2.30 9.76 5.27
C TRP A 91 -2.18 8.69 4.19
N CYS A 92 -2.66 7.51 4.48
CA CYS A 92 -2.77 6.43 3.50
C CYS A 92 -4.19 5.87 3.49
N MET A 93 -4.81 5.85 2.32
CA MET A 93 -6.17 5.36 2.13
C MET A 93 -6.44 5.04 0.65
N SER A 94 -7.54 4.35 0.36
CA SER A 94 -7.96 4.12 -1.01
C SER A 94 -8.48 5.42 -1.66
N LYS A 95 -8.43 5.47 -3.00
CA LYS A 95 -8.96 6.61 -3.77
C LYS A 95 -10.44 6.86 -3.47
N LYS A 96 -11.24 5.80 -3.30
CA LYS A 96 -12.66 5.92 -2.99
C LYS A 96 -12.87 6.58 -1.64
N THR A 97 -12.18 6.14 -0.60
CA THR A 97 -12.24 6.74 0.74
C THR A 97 -11.79 8.20 0.73
N PHE A 98 -10.72 8.52 -0.01
CA PHE A 98 -10.26 9.90 -0.15
C PHE A 98 -11.33 10.81 -0.78
N MET A 99 -12.06 10.32 -1.80
CA MET A 99 -13.12 11.11 -2.44
C MET A 99 -14.32 11.34 -1.51
N GLU A 100 -14.62 10.44 -0.57
CA GLU A 100 -15.61 10.68 0.49
C GLU A 100 -15.18 11.88 1.37
N TYR A 101 -13.89 11.98 1.73
CA TYR A 101 -13.38 13.13 2.48
C TYR A 101 -13.34 14.41 1.65
N VAL A 102 -13.05 14.35 0.36
CA VAL A 102 -13.07 15.51 -0.55
C VAL A 102 -14.47 16.11 -0.65
N GLY A 103 -15.49 15.26 -0.64
CA GLY A 103 -16.89 15.69 -0.66
C GLY A 103 -17.39 16.36 0.61
N MET A 104 -16.61 16.30 1.70
CA MET A 104 -16.99 16.94 2.97
C MET A 104 -16.67 18.44 2.93
N THR A 105 -17.60 19.21 3.46
CA THR A 105 -17.47 20.65 3.65
C THR A 105 -17.55 21.00 5.14
N ASP A 106 -16.91 22.09 5.51
CA ASP A 106 -17.08 22.68 6.82
C ASP A 106 -18.48 23.35 6.96
N LYS A 107 -18.76 23.94 8.12
CA LYS A 107 -20.02 24.67 8.36
C LYS A 107 -20.23 25.88 7.43
N ASN A 108 -19.17 26.33 6.76
CA ASN A 108 -19.18 27.46 5.83
C ASN A 108 -19.22 27.01 4.35
N GLY A 109 -19.35 25.71 4.10
CA GLY A 109 -19.35 25.12 2.75
C GLY A 109 -17.97 25.03 2.09
N GLN A 110 -16.88 25.16 2.85
CA GLN A 110 -15.52 25.05 2.34
C GLN A 110 -15.06 23.58 2.32
N PRO A 111 -14.41 23.10 1.24
CA PRO A 111 -13.88 21.74 1.19
C PRO A 111 -12.80 21.52 2.27
N ILE A 112 -12.87 20.40 2.97
CA ILE A 112 -11.90 20.01 4.00
C ILE A 112 -10.60 19.51 3.37
N ALA A 113 -10.71 18.72 2.32
CA ALA A 113 -9.56 18.23 1.57
C ALA A 113 -9.25 19.14 0.38
N LYS A 114 -7.97 19.39 0.13
CA LYS A 114 -7.53 20.14 -1.06
C LYS A 114 -6.92 19.20 -2.08
N VAL A 115 -7.37 19.33 -3.33
CA VAL A 115 -6.77 18.69 -4.49
C VAL A 115 -6.31 19.78 -5.42
N ASN A 116 -5.01 19.88 -5.62
CA ASN A 116 -4.45 20.84 -6.58
C ASN A 116 -4.43 20.21 -7.98
N TYR A 117 -5.27 20.73 -8.87
CA TYR A 117 -5.32 20.33 -10.27
C TYR A 117 -4.50 21.29 -11.16
N GLY A 118 -3.34 21.74 -10.69
CA GLY A 118 -2.47 22.62 -11.47
C GLY A 118 -2.20 22.10 -12.88
N THR A 119 -2.01 23.01 -13.83
CA THR A 119 -1.80 22.71 -15.25
C THR A 119 -0.45 22.05 -15.56
N SER A 120 0.47 22.03 -14.62
CA SER A 120 1.78 21.39 -14.77
C SER A 120 2.11 20.53 -13.56
N GLY A 121 1.92 19.22 -13.67
CA GLY A 121 2.34 18.28 -12.66
C GLY A 121 1.26 17.28 -12.24
N LYS A 122 1.65 16.38 -11.34
CA LYS A 122 0.71 15.42 -10.72
C LYS A 122 -0.20 16.15 -9.73
N PRO A 123 -1.49 15.75 -9.62
CA PRO A 123 -2.38 16.32 -8.62
C PRO A 123 -1.81 16.16 -7.20
N GLU A 124 -1.60 17.25 -6.49
CA GLU A 124 -1.24 17.21 -5.08
C GLU A 124 -2.50 16.95 -4.26
N ARG A 125 -2.46 15.95 -3.41
CA ARG A 125 -3.56 15.58 -2.52
C ARG A 125 -3.14 15.82 -1.09
N THR A 126 -3.88 16.72 -0.44
CA THR A 126 -3.62 17.06 0.97
C THR A 126 -4.91 16.94 1.79
N LEU A 127 -4.78 16.47 3.03
CA LEU A 127 -5.85 16.37 3.99
C LEU A 127 -5.33 16.91 5.32
N LEU A 128 -5.96 17.96 5.85
CA LEU A 128 -5.48 18.70 7.02
C LEU A 128 -4.00 19.16 6.91
N GLY A 129 -3.56 19.54 5.70
CA GLY A 129 -2.19 19.98 5.46
C GLY A 129 -1.18 18.86 5.27
N ARG A 130 -1.56 17.59 5.46
CA ARG A 130 -0.68 16.42 5.22
C ARG A 130 -0.91 15.83 3.84
N THR A 131 0.15 15.30 3.27
CA THR A 131 0.08 14.56 1.99
C THR A 131 -0.74 13.29 2.16
N VAL A 132 -1.55 12.97 1.15
CA VAL A 132 -2.31 11.72 1.08
C VAL A 132 -1.68 10.81 0.03
N VAL A 133 -1.29 9.63 0.46
CA VAL A 133 -0.83 8.52 -0.39
C VAL A 133 -2.04 7.65 -0.70
N LEU A 134 -2.37 7.52 -1.97
CA LEU A 134 -3.43 6.62 -2.39
C LEU A 134 -2.88 5.20 -2.54
N CYS A 135 -3.55 4.24 -1.92
CA CYS A 135 -3.17 2.84 -1.92
C CYS A 135 -4.39 1.95 -2.15
N ASP A 136 -4.32 1.10 -3.15
CA ASP A 136 -5.42 0.18 -3.49
C ASP A 136 -5.50 -1.04 -2.57
N TYR A 137 -4.46 -1.27 -1.75
CA TYR A 137 -4.40 -2.37 -0.77
C TYR A 137 -5.02 -2.01 0.58
N VAL A 138 -5.45 -0.78 0.77
CA VAL A 138 -6.25 -0.34 1.92
C VAL A 138 -7.72 -0.48 1.57
N ALA A 139 -8.51 -1.07 2.45
CA ALA A 139 -9.93 -1.27 2.20
C ALA A 139 -10.64 0.07 1.90
N SER A 140 -11.44 0.08 0.85
CA SER A 140 -12.27 1.24 0.51
C SER A 140 -13.44 1.34 1.48
N TYR A 141 -13.69 2.53 1.99
CA TYR A 141 -14.89 2.74 2.78
C TYR A 141 -16.16 2.43 1.97
N SER A 142 -17.08 1.73 2.60
CA SER A 142 -18.46 1.54 2.15
C SER A 142 -19.37 1.33 3.36
N ALA A 143 -20.66 1.57 3.19
CA ALA A 143 -21.64 1.32 4.26
C ALA A 143 -21.66 -0.16 4.69
N THR A 144 -21.37 -1.06 3.77
CA THR A 144 -21.33 -2.52 3.96
C THR A 144 -19.95 -3.06 4.35
N LEU A 145 -18.96 -2.18 4.60
CA LEU A 145 -17.63 -2.59 5.03
C LEU A 145 -17.73 -3.33 6.38
N ALA A 146 -17.02 -4.45 6.48
CA ALA A 146 -17.03 -5.26 7.70
C ALA A 146 -16.51 -4.45 8.91
N LYS A 147 -17.09 -4.75 10.06
CA LYS A 147 -16.64 -4.21 11.35
C LYS A 147 -15.14 -4.51 11.55
N ASP A 148 -14.47 -3.64 12.27
CA ASP A 148 -13.03 -3.70 12.59
C ASP A 148 -12.08 -3.60 11.38
N THR A 149 -12.60 -3.33 10.18
CA THR A 149 -11.75 -3.11 9.01
C THR A 149 -11.15 -1.70 9.02
N ILE A 150 -9.85 -1.61 8.82
CA ILE A 150 -9.13 -0.34 8.69
C ILE A 150 -9.33 0.19 7.27
N PHE A 151 -9.85 1.40 7.12
CA PHE A 151 -10.08 2.05 5.81
C PHE A 151 -9.22 3.29 5.57
N ALA A 152 -8.55 3.79 6.61
CA ALA A 152 -7.54 4.85 6.51
C ALA A 152 -6.54 4.71 7.65
N PHE A 153 -5.32 5.16 7.44
CA PHE A 153 -4.33 5.24 8.50
C PHE A 153 -3.37 6.41 8.27
N LEU A 154 -2.78 6.88 9.35
CA LEU A 154 -1.73 7.87 9.38
C LEU A 154 -0.45 7.19 9.84
N PHE A 155 0.65 7.32 9.10
CA PHE A 155 1.88 6.62 9.41
C PHE A 155 3.11 7.34 8.85
N ASN A 156 4.22 7.25 9.56
CA ASN A 156 5.52 7.67 9.05
C ASN A 156 6.22 6.47 8.40
N PHE A 157 6.28 6.42 7.08
CA PHE A 157 6.87 5.30 6.34
C PHE A 157 8.36 5.05 6.63
N LYS A 158 9.05 6.00 7.25
CA LYS A 158 10.45 5.80 7.72
C LYS A 158 10.54 4.78 8.85
N ASP A 159 9.44 4.54 9.57
CA ASP A 159 9.37 3.58 10.67
C ASP A 159 9.05 2.15 10.20
N TYR A 160 8.88 1.95 8.89
CA TYR A 160 8.84 0.64 8.27
C TYR A 160 10.20 0.28 7.68
N VAL A 161 10.79 -0.80 8.14
CA VAL A 161 12.09 -1.28 7.65
C VAL A 161 11.90 -2.49 6.77
N LEU A 162 12.39 -2.37 5.54
CA LEU A 162 12.47 -3.45 4.57
C LEU A 162 13.92 -3.92 4.47
N ASN A 163 14.17 -5.18 4.77
CA ASN A 163 15.47 -5.81 4.66
C ASN A 163 15.51 -6.77 3.48
N THR A 164 16.49 -6.60 2.59
CA THR A 164 16.70 -7.48 1.44
C THR A 164 18.08 -8.09 1.51
N ASN A 165 18.14 -9.42 1.66
CA ASN A 165 19.42 -10.14 1.61
C ASN A 165 19.82 -10.51 0.17
N TYR A 166 18.85 -10.63 -0.72
CA TYR A 166 19.06 -10.88 -2.14
C TYR A 166 18.14 -9.96 -2.95
N SER A 167 18.74 -8.99 -3.63
CA SER A 167 18.01 -8.08 -4.51
C SER A 167 17.42 -8.86 -5.69
N MET A 168 16.40 -8.30 -6.31
CA MET A 168 15.69 -8.92 -7.40
C MET A 168 16.66 -9.37 -8.51
N GLY A 169 16.71 -10.69 -8.75
CA GLY A 169 17.46 -11.30 -9.83
C GLY A 169 16.53 -12.04 -10.77
N VAL A 170 16.74 -11.88 -12.07
CA VAL A 170 16.04 -12.64 -13.10
C VAL A 170 16.97 -13.73 -13.63
N LYS A 171 16.48 -14.96 -13.71
CA LYS A 171 17.20 -16.13 -14.27
C LYS A 171 16.34 -16.75 -15.33
N LYS A 172 16.99 -17.15 -16.43
CA LYS A 172 16.42 -18.01 -17.45
C LYS A 172 16.99 -19.41 -17.33
N TYR A 173 16.18 -20.40 -17.53
CA TYR A 173 16.58 -21.79 -17.65
C TYR A 173 15.53 -22.56 -18.45
N GLU A 174 15.97 -23.66 -19.07
CA GLU A 174 15.13 -24.59 -19.80
C GLU A 174 14.64 -25.69 -18.85
N ASP A 175 13.37 -26.05 -18.96
CA ASP A 175 12.80 -27.18 -18.27
C ASP A 175 12.99 -28.42 -19.12
N ASN A 176 13.80 -29.35 -18.64
CA ASN A 176 14.16 -30.57 -19.41
C ASN A 176 13.00 -31.56 -19.59
N ASP A 177 11.88 -31.38 -18.84
CA ASP A 177 10.73 -32.29 -18.96
C ASP A 177 9.71 -31.80 -20.00
N THR A 178 9.64 -30.48 -20.21
CA THR A 178 8.64 -29.83 -21.09
C THR A 178 9.26 -29.05 -22.25
N ASP A 179 10.60 -28.94 -22.29
CA ASP A 179 11.38 -28.13 -23.26
C ASP A 179 10.97 -26.64 -23.27
N ASP A 180 10.31 -26.15 -22.17
CA ASP A 180 9.90 -24.78 -22.03
C ASP A 180 11.04 -23.88 -21.53
N GLN A 181 11.11 -22.67 -22.05
CA GLN A 181 11.99 -21.63 -21.52
C GLN A 181 11.34 -20.94 -20.31
N ILE A 182 11.91 -21.13 -19.12
CA ILE A 182 11.40 -20.54 -17.90
C ILE A 182 12.19 -19.28 -17.53
N THR A 183 11.50 -18.14 -17.51
CA THR A 183 12.03 -16.89 -16.97
C THR A 183 11.52 -16.70 -15.54
N LYS A 184 12.44 -16.59 -14.58
CA LYS A 184 12.15 -16.59 -13.15
C LYS A 184 12.77 -15.40 -12.44
N GLY A 185 11.92 -14.58 -11.80
CA GLY A 185 12.33 -13.57 -10.85
C GLY A 185 12.37 -14.13 -9.42
N ILE A 186 13.42 -13.80 -8.67
CA ILE A 186 13.57 -14.19 -7.26
C ILE A 186 14.07 -13.00 -6.47
N MET A 187 13.52 -12.83 -5.27
CA MET A 187 13.94 -11.85 -4.28
C MET A 187 13.81 -12.46 -2.86
N LEU A 188 14.77 -12.17 -1.99
CA LEU A 188 14.66 -12.47 -0.57
C LEU A 188 14.40 -11.17 0.17
N VAL A 189 13.26 -11.08 0.80
CA VAL A 189 12.78 -9.85 1.44
C VAL A 189 12.08 -10.16 2.75
N ASP A 190 12.30 -9.32 3.75
CA ASP A 190 11.56 -9.28 5.00
C ASP A 190 11.29 -7.84 5.39
N GLY A 191 10.24 -7.60 6.15
CA GLY A 191 9.88 -6.24 6.56
C GLY A 191 8.90 -6.24 7.73
N LYS A 192 9.02 -5.20 8.53
CA LYS A 192 8.12 -4.93 9.64
C LYS A 192 8.15 -3.47 10.06
N VAL A 193 7.14 -3.04 10.78
CA VAL A 193 7.15 -1.77 11.52
C VAL A 193 8.13 -1.88 12.68
N VAL A 194 9.06 -0.95 12.77
CA VAL A 194 10.05 -0.87 13.87
C VAL A 194 9.50 -0.05 15.01
N ASP A 195 8.87 1.07 14.70
CA ASP A 195 8.21 1.91 15.70
C ASP A 195 6.72 2.04 15.38
N LYS A 196 5.88 1.45 16.23
CA LYS A 196 4.44 1.45 16.10
C LYS A 196 3.78 2.74 16.59
N ASN A 197 4.53 3.60 17.32
CA ASN A 197 3.96 4.82 17.89
C ASN A 197 3.63 5.89 16.83
N SER A 198 4.13 5.74 15.61
CA SER A 198 3.78 6.58 14.47
C SER A 198 2.51 6.15 13.72
N LEU A 199 1.92 5.00 14.12
CA LEU A 199 0.75 4.41 13.44
C LEU A 199 -0.56 4.80 14.14
N VAL A 200 -1.39 5.56 13.45
CA VAL A 200 -2.77 5.83 13.85
C VAL A 200 -3.72 5.23 12.81
N VAL A 201 -4.66 4.42 13.23
CA VAL A 201 -5.61 3.74 12.34
C VAL A 201 -7.04 4.22 12.54
N VAL A 202 -7.79 4.27 11.44
CA VAL A 202 -9.23 4.55 11.47
C VAL A 202 -9.96 3.26 11.09
N LYS A 203 -10.70 2.71 12.05
CA LYS A 203 -11.45 1.46 11.92
C LYS A 203 -12.94 1.70 11.76
N LYS A 204 -13.58 0.85 10.97
CA LYS A 204 -15.03 0.80 10.86
C LYS A 204 -15.66 0.20 12.11
N ILE A 205 -16.64 0.88 12.70
CA ILE A 205 -17.57 0.31 13.67
C ILE A 205 -18.98 0.24 13.08
N GLU A 206 -19.85 -0.54 13.69
CA GLU A 206 -21.27 -0.51 13.36
C GLU A 206 -21.86 0.86 13.70
N ALA A 207 -22.72 1.37 12.83
CA ALA A 207 -23.52 2.55 13.15
C ALA A 207 -24.49 2.17 14.29
N VAL A 208 -24.43 2.90 15.38
CA VAL A 208 -25.36 2.76 16.51
C VAL A 208 -26.71 3.32 16.13
#